data_ed420d908aeadd11f05700976fd26050
#
_entry.id   ed420d908aeadd11f05700976fd26050
#
_cell.length_a   1.000
_cell.length_b   1.000
_cell.length_c   1.000
_cell.angle_alpha   90.00
_cell.angle_beta   90.00
_cell.angle_gamma   90.00
#
_symmetry.space_group_name_H-M   'P 1'
#
loop_
_entity.id
_entity.type
_entity.pdbx_description
1 polymer ?
#
loop_
_entity_poly.entity_id
_entity_poly.type
_entity_poly.pdbx_seq_one_letter_code
_entity_poly.pdbx_strand_id
1 'polypeptide(L)'
;MQIGNFNTDKKVFVIAELSANHAGSLEMALQSIKAAKEAGADAIKIQTYTPDSMTLNSNKEDFIIKGGLWDKRKLYELYESAKTPYEWHSQIFETAQNEGILCFSSPFAKEDLEFLKRFDPIAYKIASFEANDENFVRLIAKEKKPTIVSTGITTEEELFKICEIFKEEKNPDLIFLKCTSAYPTAIEDMNLKGIVSLKEKFNVEVGLSDHSFGFLAPVMAVALGARVIEKHFMLDKNIESEDSKFSLDFDEFKAMVDAVRQAESALGDGKLDLDEKALKNRVFARSLYASKDIKKGEMFSEENVKSVRPSFGLHPKFYQELLGKKATKDIEFGDALKQGDFT
;
A
#
# COMPACT_ATOMS: atom_id res chain seq x y z
N MET A 1 12.11 3.71 -4.31
CA MET A 1 12.65 4.97 -3.74
C MET A 1 13.27 4.73 -2.38
N GLN A 2 14.21 5.58 -1.95
CA GLN A 2 14.80 5.51 -0.61
C GLN A 2 14.23 6.61 0.29
N ILE A 3 13.68 6.24 1.46
CA ILE A 3 13.16 7.17 2.48
C ILE A 3 13.91 6.89 3.79
N GLY A 4 14.88 7.73 4.13
CA GLY A 4 15.80 7.43 5.23
C GLY A 4 16.54 6.10 4.99
N ASN A 5 16.40 5.15 5.90
CA ASN A 5 16.95 3.79 5.76
C ASN A 5 15.96 2.77 5.15
N PHE A 6 14.77 3.19 4.73
CA PHE A 6 13.74 2.33 4.15
C PHE A 6 13.79 2.37 2.62
N ASN A 7 13.58 1.22 1.96
CA ASN A 7 13.50 1.11 0.50
C ASN A 7 12.12 0.60 0.07
N THR A 8 11.35 1.47 -0.58
CA THR A 8 10.00 1.18 -1.04
C THR A 8 9.95 0.14 -2.18
N ASP A 9 11.04 -0.07 -2.94
CA ASP A 9 11.10 -1.12 -3.95
C ASP A 9 11.04 -2.53 -3.34
N LYS A 10 11.48 -2.64 -2.08
CA LYS A 10 11.56 -3.92 -1.37
C LYS A 10 10.33 -4.23 -0.52
N LYS A 11 9.69 -3.19 0.03
CA LYS A 11 8.61 -3.33 1.00
C LYS A 11 7.68 -2.12 0.93
N VAL A 12 6.39 -2.30 1.16
CA VAL A 12 5.43 -1.21 1.28
C VAL A 12 5.72 -0.40 2.54
N PHE A 13 5.83 0.92 2.40
CA PHE A 13 6.09 1.86 3.49
C PHE A 13 4.78 2.20 4.19
N VAL A 14 4.61 1.74 5.42
CA VAL A 14 3.39 1.97 6.22
C VAL A 14 3.62 3.09 7.20
N ILE A 15 2.83 4.15 7.05
CA ILE A 15 2.89 5.38 7.85
C ILE A 15 1.71 5.42 8.81
N ALA A 16 2.01 5.49 10.10
CA ALA A 16 1.04 5.81 11.14
C ALA A 16 0.89 7.33 11.23
N GLU A 17 -0.26 7.87 10.86
CA GLU A 17 -0.57 9.29 10.99
C GLU A 17 -1.12 9.58 12.37
N LEU A 18 -0.37 10.30 13.21
CA LEU A 18 -0.80 10.69 14.54
C LEU A 18 -1.81 11.83 14.48
N SER A 19 -1.54 12.84 13.64
CA SER A 19 -2.38 14.03 13.51
C SER A 19 -2.82 14.58 14.89
N ALA A 20 -4.11 14.83 15.11
CA ALA A 20 -4.67 15.32 16.36
C ALA A 20 -4.89 14.21 17.43
N ASN A 21 -4.56 12.96 17.17
CA ASN A 21 -4.85 11.83 18.08
C ASN A 21 -4.00 11.83 19.37
N HIS A 22 -3.10 12.79 19.50
CA HIS A 22 -2.44 13.07 20.79
C HIS A 22 -3.37 13.74 21.82
N ALA A 23 -4.59 14.17 21.43
CA ALA A 23 -5.62 14.77 22.29
C ALA A 23 -5.07 15.86 23.25
N GLY A 24 -4.15 16.71 22.77
CA GLY A 24 -3.53 17.79 23.57
C GLY A 24 -2.51 17.33 24.61
N SER A 25 -2.03 16.08 24.58
CA SER A 25 -1.09 15.51 25.54
C SER A 25 0.21 15.08 24.87
N LEU A 26 1.33 15.66 25.30
CA LEU A 26 2.67 15.22 24.86
C LEU A 26 2.94 13.75 25.24
N GLU A 27 2.57 13.34 26.45
CA GLU A 27 2.76 11.96 26.89
C GLU A 27 2.04 10.99 25.98
N MET A 28 0.80 11.31 25.57
CA MET A 28 0.04 10.51 24.63
C MET A 28 0.71 10.46 23.25
N ALA A 29 1.26 11.57 22.77
CA ALA A 29 2.02 11.58 21.52
C ALA A 29 3.23 10.65 21.59
N LEU A 30 4.00 10.67 22.69
CA LEU A 30 5.16 9.79 22.87
C LEU A 30 4.77 8.33 23.03
N GLN A 31 3.67 8.02 23.71
CA GLN A 31 3.13 6.65 23.80
C GLN A 31 2.65 6.15 22.44
N SER A 32 2.03 7.01 21.63
CA SER A 32 1.60 6.68 20.27
C SER A 32 2.75 6.31 19.36
N ILE A 33 3.93 6.95 19.50
CA ILE A 33 5.13 6.60 18.74
C ILE A 33 5.57 5.15 19.05
N LYS A 34 5.62 4.77 20.33
CA LYS A 34 5.98 3.43 20.78
C LYS A 34 4.98 2.40 20.26
N ALA A 35 3.69 2.68 20.43
CA ALA A 35 2.61 1.81 19.98
C ALA A 35 2.59 1.64 18.46
N ALA A 36 2.81 2.70 17.69
CA ALA A 36 2.90 2.62 16.23
C ALA A 36 4.07 1.71 15.79
N LYS A 37 5.22 1.82 16.47
CA LYS A 37 6.36 0.92 16.24
C LYS A 37 6.01 -0.53 16.54
N GLU A 38 5.39 -0.80 17.68
CA GLU A 38 4.97 -2.14 18.10
C GLU A 38 3.90 -2.73 17.17
N ALA A 39 2.98 -1.91 16.67
CA ALA A 39 2.00 -2.29 15.66
C ALA A 39 2.61 -2.57 14.28
N GLY A 40 3.91 -2.29 14.09
CA GLY A 40 4.66 -2.61 12.88
C GLY A 40 4.68 -1.51 11.82
N ALA A 41 4.32 -0.27 12.17
CA ALA A 41 4.53 0.89 11.31
C ALA A 41 6.01 1.07 10.96
N ASP A 42 6.30 1.47 9.73
CA ASP A 42 7.66 1.81 9.30
C ASP A 42 8.01 3.26 9.66
N ALA A 43 6.99 4.12 9.72
CA ALA A 43 7.13 5.51 10.14
C ALA A 43 5.92 6.01 10.93
N ILE A 44 6.17 7.01 11.78
CA ILE A 44 5.13 7.88 12.35
C ILE A 44 5.18 9.24 11.66
N LYS A 45 4.02 9.80 11.33
CA LYS A 45 3.90 11.15 10.80
C LYS A 45 3.13 12.04 11.77
N ILE A 46 3.61 13.26 11.93
CA ILE A 46 2.93 14.32 12.69
C ILE A 46 2.59 15.47 11.75
N GLN A 47 1.89 16.47 12.27
CA GLN A 47 1.58 17.70 11.57
C GLN A 47 2.25 18.88 12.28
N THR A 48 2.84 19.77 11.51
CA THR A 48 3.57 20.93 12.02
C THR A 48 2.95 22.19 11.48
N TYR A 49 2.15 22.85 12.29
CA TYR A 49 1.49 24.11 11.95
C TYR A 49 1.11 24.91 13.22
N THR A 50 0.83 26.18 13.01
CA THR A 50 0.09 27.03 13.94
C THR A 50 -1.26 27.37 13.33
N PRO A 51 -2.29 27.77 14.09
CA PRO A 51 -3.54 28.24 13.50
C PRO A 51 -3.33 29.38 12.50
N ASP A 52 -2.34 30.25 12.76
CA ASP A 52 -2.01 31.37 11.89
C ASP A 52 -1.36 30.94 10.55
N SER A 53 -0.66 29.81 10.52
CA SER A 53 -0.11 29.25 9.28
C SER A 53 -1.17 28.52 8.43
N MET A 54 -2.30 28.16 9.05
CA MET A 54 -3.39 27.43 8.37
C MET A 54 -4.51 28.35 7.88
N THR A 55 -4.85 29.41 8.64
CA THR A 55 -6.03 30.23 8.37
C THR A 55 -5.96 31.57 9.08
N LEU A 56 -6.95 32.42 8.86
CA LEU A 56 -7.08 33.71 9.53
C LEU A 56 -8.04 33.64 10.73
N ASN A 57 -7.72 34.27 11.82
CA ASN A 57 -8.62 34.43 12.97
C ASN A 57 -9.76 35.41 12.67
N SER A 58 -10.66 35.02 11.75
CA SER A 58 -11.78 35.86 11.28
C SER A 58 -13.13 35.28 11.68
N ASN A 59 -14.10 36.13 11.94
CA ASN A 59 -15.49 35.74 12.23
C ASN A 59 -16.37 35.77 10.95
N LYS A 60 -15.78 35.99 9.77
CA LYS A 60 -16.53 35.93 8.50
C LYS A 60 -16.98 34.51 8.19
N GLU A 61 -18.07 34.37 7.46
CA GLU A 61 -18.65 33.06 7.12
C GLU A 61 -17.70 32.12 6.38
N ASP A 62 -16.76 32.65 5.62
CA ASP A 62 -15.74 31.84 4.89
C ASP A 62 -14.83 31.05 5.83
N PHE A 63 -14.72 31.45 7.10
CA PHE A 63 -13.90 30.81 8.12
C PHE A 63 -14.70 29.94 9.10
N ILE A 64 -16.00 29.69 8.80
CA ILE A 64 -16.87 28.80 9.57
C ILE A 64 -17.15 27.56 8.73
N ILE A 65 -16.83 26.38 9.29
CA ILE A 65 -17.02 25.11 8.61
C ILE A 65 -18.51 24.84 8.41
N LYS A 66 -18.90 24.45 7.19
CA LYS A 66 -20.28 24.12 6.83
C LYS A 66 -20.40 22.64 6.50
N GLY A 67 -21.08 21.90 7.36
CA GLY A 67 -21.30 20.47 7.22
C GLY A 67 -20.12 19.59 7.70
N GLY A 68 -20.33 18.28 7.65
CA GLY A 68 -19.33 17.30 8.04
C GLY A 68 -19.14 17.20 9.57
N LEU A 69 -18.01 16.62 9.96
CA LEU A 69 -17.68 16.28 11.35
C LEU A 69 -17.53 17.51 12.27
N TRP A 70 -17.06 18.62 11.69
CA TRP A 70 -16.73 19.86 12.42
C TRP A 70 -17.69 21.01 12.08
N ASP A 71 -18.94 20.69 11.70
CA ASP A 71 -19.96 21.70 11.30
C ASP A 71 -20.09 22.82 12.35
N LYS A 72 -20.15 24.05 11.85
CA LYS A 72 -20.26 25.30 12.63
C LYS A 72 -19.06 25.67 13.50
N ARG A 73 -17.96 24.87 13.49
CA ARG A 73 -16.72 25.30 14.13
C ARG A 73 -16.01 26.36 13.31
N LYS A 74 -15.33 27.26 13.97
CA LYS A 74 -14.40 28.19 13.35
C LYS A 74 -13.09 27.45 12.98
N LEU A 75 -12.60 27.62 11.76
CA LEU A 75 -11.36 26.98 11.31
C LEU A 75 -10.19 27.22 12.27
N TYR A 76 -10.02 28.46 12.71
CA TYR A 76 -8.94 28.83 13.65
C TYR A 76 -9.01 28.05 14.96
N GLU A 77 -10.20 27.91 15.55
CA GLU A 77 -10.41 27.18 16.80
C GLU A 77 -10.18 25.66 16.63
N LEU A 78 -10.58 25.11 15.48
CA LEU A 78 -10.29 23.72 15.15
C LEU A 78 -8.79 23.47 15.07
N TYR A 79 -8.06 24.30 14.33
CA TYR A 79 -6.61 24.15 14.21
C TYR A 79 -5.87 24.41 15.52
N GLU A 80 -6.36 25.33 16.36
CA GLU A 80 -5.79 25.54 17.70
C GLU A 80 -5.93 24.30 18.59
N SER A 81 -7.06 23.59 18.55
CA SER A 81 -7.28 22.37 19.33
C SER A 81 -6.53 21.14 18.79
N ALA A 82 -6.28 21.10 17.48
CA ALA A 82 -5.73 19.93 16.80
C ALA A 82 -4.20 19.97 16.59
N LYS A 83 -3.57 21.15 16.76
CA LYS A 83 -2.13 21.34 16.49
C LYS A 83 -1.23 20.48 17.37
N THR A 84 -0.11 20.04 16.83
CA THR A 84 1.03 19.54 17.61
C THR A 84 1.90 20.73 18.02
N PRO A 85 1.99 21.08 19.31
CA PRO A 85 2.81 22.22 19.75
C PRO A 85 4.26 22.11 19.29
N TYR A 86 4.86 23.20 18.84
CA TYR A 86 6.24 23.22 18.34
C TYR A 86 7.25 22.75 19.38
N GLU A 87 7.03 23.05 20.65
CA GLU A 87 7.86 22.65 21.78
C GLU A 87 7.90 21.14 22.02
N TRP A 88 6.96 20.38 21.45
CA TRP A 88 6.94 18.91 21.55
C TRP A 88 7.84 18.23 20.54
N HIS A 89 8.14 18.88 19.41
CA HIS A 89 8.82 18.25 18.27
C HIS A 89 10.16 17.64 18.65
N SER A 90 10.97 18.31 19.49
CA SER A 90 12.25 17.77 19.94
C SER A 90 12.08 16.41 20.61
N GLN A 91 11.12 16.28 21.54
CA GLN A 91 10.87 15.04 22.25
C GLN A 91 10.24 13.96 21.35
N ILE A 92 9.38 14.36 20.41
CA ILE A 92 8.77 13.47 19.43
C ILE A 92 9.84 12.86 18.53
N PHE A 93 10.71 13.66 17.89
CA PHE A 93 11.78 13.17 17.02
C PHE A 93 12.81 12.33 17.79
N GLU A 94 13.19 12.73 18.99
CA GLU A 94 14.09 11.98 19.88
C GLU A 94 13.47 10.62 20.27
N THR A 95 12.21 10.60 20.67
CA THR A 95 11.50 9.35 21.01
C THR A 95 11.42 8.41 19.80
N ALA A 96 11.06 8.92 18.63
CA ALA A 96 11.01 8.12 17.43
C ALA A 96 12.39 7.51 17.07
N GLN A 97 13.46 8.29 17.22
CA GLN A 97 14.83 7.82 17.02
C GLN A 97 15.20 6.72 18.03
N ASN A 98 14.88 6.89 19.30
CA ASN A 98 15.18 5.92 20.36
C ASN A 98 14.40 4.60 20.17
N GLU A 99 13.15 4.68 19.71
CA GLU A 99 12.32 3.51 19.40
C GLU A 99 12.69 2.87 18.03
N GLY A 100 13.53 3.52 17.24
CA GLY A 100 13.95 3.02 15.92
C GLY A 100 12.79 3.00 14.91
N ILE A 101 11.89 3.97 14.97
CA ILE A 101 10.86 4.23 13.97
C ILE A 101 11.19 5.52 13.22
N LEU A 102 10.97 5.54 11.91
CA LEU A 102 11.15 6.76 11.12
C LEU A 102 10.11 7.81 11.52
N CYS A 103 10.52 9.08 11.56
CA CYS A 103 9.63 10.20 11.88
C CYS A 103 9.78 11.32 10.86
N PHE A 104 8.66 11.87 10.43
CA PHE A 104 8.60 13.05 9.59
C PHE A 104 7.28 13.79 9.79
N SER A 105 7.11 14.91 9.11
CA SER A 105 5.96 15.78 9.33
C SER A 105 5.41 16.39 8.06
N SER A 106 4.15 16.85 8.13
CA SER A 106 3.54 17.76 7.17
C SER A 106 3.71 19.18 7.68
N PRO A 107 4.52 20.05 7.04
CA PRO A 107 4.41 21.50 7.18
C PRO A 107 3.23 22.02 6.37
N PHE A 108 2.66 23.16 6.74
CA PHE A 108 1.52 23.79 6.05
C PHE A 108 1.83 25.20 5.55
N ALA A 109 2.94 25.79 6.02
CA ALA A 109 3.43 27.08 5.56
C ALA A 109 4.95 27.11 5.52
N LYS A 110 5.52 28.21 5.00
CA LYS A 110 6.97 28.41 4.96
C LYS A 110 7.60 28.37 6.35
N GLU A 111 6.97 29.00 7.32
CA GLU A 111 7.45 29.08 8.70
C GLU A 111 7.54 27.70 9.35
N ASP A 112 6.55 26.84 9.09
CA ASP A 112 6.50 25.45 9.55
C ASP A 112 7.64 24.63 8.95
N LEU A 113 7.90 24.80 7.63
CA LEU A 113 9.02 24.18 6.94
C LEU A 113 10.36 24.60 7.55
N GLU A 114 10.58 25.89 7.73
CA GLU A 114 11.82 26.42 8.33
C GLU A 114 12.01 25.92 9.78
N PHE A 115 10.94 25.74 10.50
CA PHE A 115 10.98 25.14 11.83
C PHE A 115 11.40 23.66 11.77
N LEU A 116 10.79 22.86 10.87
CA LEU A 116 11.06 21.44 10.72
C LEU A 116 12.50 21.13 10.26
N LYS A 117 13.11 22.00 9.50
CA LYS A 117 14.52 21.82 9.03
C LYS A 117 15.49 21.62 10.19
N ARG A 118 15.19 22.10 11.39
CA ARG A 118 16.02 21.93 12.60
C ARG A 118 16.15 20.45 13.02
N PHE A 119 15.21 19.60 12.63
CA PHE A 119 15.14 18.18 12.99
C PHE A 119 15.64 17.28 11.87
N ASP A 120 16.07 17.85 10.74
CA ASP A 120 16.55 17.12 9.57
C ASP A 120 15.64 15.94 9.16
N PRO A 121 14.33 16.16 8.92
CA PRO A 121 13.39 15.09 8.68
C PRO A 121 13.78 14.27 7.44
N ILE A 122 13.46 12.97 7.46
CA ILE A 122 13.80 12.04 6.35
C ILE A 122 13.01 12.28 5.08
N ALA A 123 11.85 12.92 5.19
CA ALA A 123 10.91 13.22 4.12
C ALA A 123 10.01 14.40 4.53
N TYR A 124 9.30 14.95 3.56
CA TYR A 124 8.21 15.90 3.81
C TYR A 124 6.88 15.37 3.27
N LYS A 125 5.79 15.78 3.89
CA LYS A 125 4.44 15.51 3.40
C LYS A 125 3.77 16.82 3.00
N ILE A 126 3.16 16.84 1.83
CA ILE A 126 2.22 17.89 1.42
C ILE A 126 0.82 17.28 1.52
N ALA A 127 -0.01 17.85 2.39
CA ALA A 127 -1.38 17.40 2.56
C ALA A 127 -2.25 17.81 1.36
N SER A 128 -3.43 17.21 1.24
CA SER A 128 -4.26 17.34 0.05
C SER A 128 -4.70 18.77 -0.24
N PHE A 129 -4.95 19.55 0.82
CA PHE A 129 -5.44 20.92 0.71
C PHE A 129 -4.34 21.93 0.34
N GLU A 130 -3.07 21.59 0.54
CA GLU A 130 -1.89 22.42 0.22
C GLU A 130 -1.28 22.10 -1.14
N ALA A 131 -1.70 21.00 -1.77
CA ALA A 131 -1.09 20.53 -3.01
C ALA A 131 -1.35 21.46 -4.22
N ASN A 132 -2.33 22.35 -4.15
CA ASN A 132 -2.60 23.36 -5.18
C ASN A 132 -1.80 24.66 -4.99
N ASP A 133 -1.07 24.85 -3.88
CA ASP A 133 -0.19 26.01 -3.69
C ASP A 133 1.19 25.73 -4.30
N GLU A 134 1.36 26.13 -5.56
CA GLU A 134 2.61 25.95 -6.32
C GLU A 134 3.82 26.57 -5.63
N ASN A 135 3.65 27.70 -4.90
CA ASN A 135 4.74 28.35 -4.21
C ASN A 135 5.20 27.50 -3.03
N PHE A 136 4.25 26.97 -2.26
CA PHE A 136 4.55 26.09 -1.14
C PHE A 136 5.16 24.76 -1.62
N VAL A 137 4.59 24.14 -2.66
CA VAL A 137 5.15 22.93 -3.31
C VAL A 137 6.61 23.17 -3.73
N ARG A 138 6.92 24.33 -4.33
CA ARG A 138 8.27 24.69 -4.74
C ARG A 138 9.23 24.85 -3.56
N LEU A 139 8.77 25.41 -2.44
CA LEU A 139 9.58 25.51 -1.21
C LEU A 139 9.98 24.12 -0.72
N ILE A 140 9.04 23.19 -0.66
CA ILE A 140 9.32 21.82 -0.24
C ILE A 140 10.26 21.11 -1.23
N ALA A 141 10.02 21.23 -2.53
CA ALA A 141 10.84 20.59 -3.56
C ALA A 141 12.32 21.02 -3.49
N LYS A 142 12.61 22.28 -3.09
CA LYS A 142 13.96 22.81 -2.90
C LYS A 142 14.74 22.12 -1.79
N GLU A 143 14.10 21.50 -0.85
CA GLU A 143 14.77 20.80 0.26
C GLU A 143 15.45 19.49 -0.19
N LYS A 144 15.19 19.01 -1.43
CA LYS A 144 15.82 17.82 -2.04
C LYS A 144 15.64 16.54 -1.22
N LYS A 145 14.54 16.44 -0.51
CA LYS A 145 14.17 15.25 0.26
C LYS A 145 12.99 14.54 -0.39
N PRO A 146 12.82 13.24 -0.16
CA PRO A 146 11.61 12.53 -0.55
C PRO A 146 10.37 13.30 -0.11
N THR A 147 9.45 13.51 -1.04
CA THR A 147 8.22 14.25 -0.76
C THR A 147 7.01 13.45 -1.14
N ILE A 148 6.09 13.31 -0.20
CA ILE A 148 4.86 12.55 -0.32
C ILE A 148 3.71 13.55 -0.45
N VAL A 149 2.92 13.49 -1.53
CA VAL A 149 1.82 14.42 -1.80
C VAL A 149 0.50 13.67 -1.86
N SER A 150 -0.48 14.05 -1.04
CA SER A 150 -1.85 13.54 -1.15
C SER A 150 -2.62 14.29 -2.22
N THR A 151 -3.42 13.56 -3.03
CA THR A 151 -4.04 14.07 -4.27
C THR A 151 -5.56 14.26 -4.16
N GLY A 152 -6.13 14.30 -2.94
CA GLY A 152 -7.57 14.16 -2.71
C GLY A 152 -8.46 15.20 -3.38
N ILE A 153 -8.00 16.45 -3.47
CA ILE A 153 -8.74 17.54 -4.12
C ILE A 153 -7.99 18.14 -5.32
N THR A 154 -6.81 17.61 -5.62
CA THR A 154 -5.93 18.15 -6.66
C THR A 154 -6.40 17.69 -8.05
N THR A 155 -6.48 18.61 -8.99
CA THR A 155 -6.81 18.31 -10.40
C THR A 155 -5.63 17.66 -11.13
N GLU A 156 -5.91 17.01 -12.26
CA GLU A 156 -4.85 16.43 -13.09
C GLU A 156 -3.84 17.48 -13.58
N GLU A 157 -4.31 18.69 -13.93
CA GLU A 157 -3.44 19.80 -14.34
C GLU A 157 -2.49 20.24 -13.22
N GLU A 158 -3.00 20.37 -12.01
CA GLU A 158 -2.20 20.70 -10.83
C GLU A 158 -1.16 19.60 -10.52
N LEU A 159 -1.51 18.31 -10.70
CA LEU A 159 -0.55 17.21 -10.53
C LEU A 159 0.59 17.28 -11.57
N PHE A 160 0.29 17.60 -12.83
CA PHE A 160 1.34 17.86 -13.82
C PHE A 160 2.23 19.02 -13.38
N LYS A 161 1.65 20.08 -12.84
CA LYS A 161 2.39 21.25 -12.36
C LYS A 161 3.31 20.90 -11.20
N ILE A 162 2.86 20.08 -10.26
CA ILE A 162 3.71 19.56 -9.18
C ILE A 162 4.92 18.81 -9.78
N CYS A 163 4.69 17.91 -10.74
CA CYS A 163 5.79 17.18 -11.39
C CYS A 163 6.79 18.13 -12.09
N GLU A 164 6.30 19.17 -12.77
CA GLU A 164 7.16 20.20 -13.38
C GLU A 164 8.01 20.92 -12.33
N ILE A 165 7.42 21.35 -11.22
CA ILE A 165 8.11 22.02 -10.13
C ILE A 165 9.22 21.12 -9.57
N PHE A 166 8.93 19.86 -9.29
CA PHE A 166 9.94 18.91 -8.79
C PHE A 166 11.08 18.67 -9.78
N LYS A 167 10.76 18.62 -11.08
CA LYS A 167 11.75 18.51 -12.17
C LYS A 167 12.61 19.77 -12.25
N GLU A 168 12.02 20.96 -12.23
CA GLU A 168 12.73 22.26 -12.25
C GLU A 168 13.67 22.38 -11.04
N GLU A 169 13.20 22.00 -9.87
CA GLU A 169 13.99 22.01 -8.65
C GLU A 169 14.99 20.83 -8.58
N LYS A 170 15.03 19.94 -9.56
CA LYS A 170 15.91 18.75 -9.62
C LYS A 170 15.76 17.85 -8.37
N ASN A 171 14.53 17.64 -7.93
CA ASN A 171 14.18 16.68 -6.89
C ASN A 171 13.39 15.52 -7.52
N PRO A 172 14.01 14.34 -7.74
CA PRO A 172 13.32 13.21 -8.38
C PRO A 172 12.43 12.43 -7.42
N ASP A 173 12.50 12.68 -6.12
CA ASP A 173 11.92 11.85 -5.08
C ASP A 173 10.51 12.32 -4.72
N LEU A 174 9.57 12.10 -5.64
CA LEU A 174 8.16 12.46 -5.53
C LEU A 174 7.28 11.20 -5.48
N ILE A 175 6.35 11.18 -4.52
CA ILE A 175 5.36 10.12 -4.34
C ILE A 175 3.97 10.75 -4.34
N PHE A 176 3.03 10.20 -5.13
CA PHE A 176 1.63 10.57 -5.06
C PHE A 176 0.81 9.55 -4.28
N LEU A 177 0.07 10.01 -3.28
CA LEU A 177 -0.92 9.18 -2.60
C LEU A 177 -2.30 9.45 -3.18
N LYS A 178 -2.92 8.43 -3.78
CA LYS A 178 -4.37 8.49 -4.00
C LYS A 178 -5.05 8.75 -2.66
N CYS A 179 -5.89 9.74 -2.64
CA CYS A 179 -6.60 10.17 -1.44
C CYS A 179 -8.05 10.49 -1.79
N THR A 180 -8.93 10.37 -0.82
CA THR A 180 -10.29 10.94 -0.85
C THR A 180 -10.42 11.80 0.40
N SER A 181 -10.54 13.12 0.22
CA SER A 181 -10.58 14.09 1.33
C SER A 181 -11.99 14.21 1.90
N ALA A 182 -12.53 13.07 2.37
CA ALA A 182 -13.75 12.93 3.15
C ALA A 182 -13.44 12.19 4.46
N TYR A 183 -13.98 12.61 5.58
CA TYR A 183 -13.62 12.17 6.91
C TYR A 183 -14.86 11.74 7.74
N PRO A 184 -15.23 10.43 7.81
CA PRO A 184 -14.62 9.29 7.10
C PRO A 184 -14.96 9.25 5.61
N THR A 185 -14.17 8.48 4.84
CA THR A 185 -14.44 8.18 3.43
C THR A 185 -15.32 6.94 3.30
N ALA A 186 -16.41 7.01 2.53
CA ALA A 186 -17.18 5.84 2.12
C ALA A 186 -16.38 4.97 1.12
N ILE A 187 -16.52 3.66 1.19
CA ILE A 187 -15.74 2.72 0.35
C ILE A 187 -16.02 2.94 -1.14
N GLU A 188 -17.26 3.22 -1.51
CA GLU A 188 -17.68 3.50 -2.89
C GLU A 188 -17.05 4.75 -3.49
N ASP A 189 -16.62 5.71 -2.66
CA ASP A 189 -16.04 6.98 -3.10
C ASP A 189 -14.51 6.92 -3.27
N MET A 190 -13.87 5.83 -2.88
CA MET A 190 -12.41 5.75 -2.83
C MET A 190 -11.73 5.75 -4.20
N ASN A 191 -12.38 5.20 -5.23
CA ASN A 191 -11.83 5.10 -6.58
C ASN A 191 -10.35 4.62 -6.60
N LEU A 192 -10.06 3.47 -6.00
CA LEU A 192 -8.69 2.96 -5.84
C LEU A 192 -7.97 2.70 -7.17
N LYS A 193 -8.69 2.51 -8.30
CA LYS A 193 -8.07 2.44 -9.63
C LYS A 193 -7.28 3.70 -9.97
N GLY A 194 -7.55 4.82 -9.32
CA GLY A 194 -6.77 6.05 -9.42
C GLY A 194 -5.28 5.86 -9.09
N ILE A 195 -4.92 4.87 -8.27
CA ILE A 195 -3.51 4.52 -7.98
C ILE A 195 -2.78 4.11 -9.27
N VAL A 196 -3.41 3.26 -10.09
CA VAL A 196 -2.86 2.82 -11.37
C VAL A 196 -2.74 4.01 -12.32
N SER A 197 -3.79 4.84 -12.40
CA SER A 197 -3.79 6.04 -13.25
C SER A 197 -2.69 7.04 -12.87
N LEU A 198 -2.48 7.26 -11.57
CA LEU A 198 -1.40 8.13 -11.08
C LEU A 198 -0.03 7.60 -11.51
N LYS A 199 0.21 6.30 -11.33
CA LYS A 199 1.47 5.67 -11.73
C LYS A 199 1.75 5.77 -13.22
N GLU A 200 0.75 5.43 -14.04
CA GLU A 200 0.91 5.40 -15.50
C GLU A 200 1.05 6.80 -16.11
N LYS A 201 0.27 7.79 -15.62
CA LYS A 201 0.28 9.14 -16.19
C LYS A 201 1.48 9.98 -15.77
N PHE A 202 1.89 9.90 -14.50
CA PHE A 202 2.91 10.79 -13.95
C PHE A 202 4.28 10.14 -13.81
N ASN A 203 4.37 8.82 -13.97
CA ASN A 203 5.61 8.04 -13.81
C ASN A 203 6.33 8.33 -12.48
N VAL A 204 5.57 8.41 -11.41
CA VAL A 204 6.02 8.58 -10.02
C VAL A 204 5.69 7.35 -9.19
N GLU A 205 6.30 7.23 -8.03
CA GLU A 205 5.89 6.25 -7.04
C GLU A 205 4.52 6.62 -6.46
N VAL A 206 3.70 5.60 -6.17
CA VAL A 206 2.31 5.82 -5.77
C VAL A 206 1.96 5.08 -4.48
N GLY A 207 0.96 5.60 -3.78
CA GLY A 207 0.42 5.02 -2.57
C GLY A 207 -1.04 5.39 -2.32
N LEU A 208 -1.47 5.16 -1.09
CA LEU A 208 -2.80 5.49 -0.59
C LEU A 208 -2.69 6.29 0.71
N SER A 209 -3.43 7.40 0.81
CA SER A 209 -3.78 8.07 2.07
C SER A 209 -5.25 7.76 2.36
N ASP A 210 -5.48 6.97 3.41
CA ASP A 210 -6.77 6.30 3.65
C ASP A 210 -7.50 6.84 4.88
N HIS A 211 -8.75 7.30 4.65
CA HIS A 211 -9.67 7.78 5.70
C HIS A 211 -10.93 6.92 5.78
N SER A 212 -10.96 5.73 5.17
CA SER A 212 -12.05 4.77 5.28
C SER A 212 -11.99 3.95 6.56
N PHE A 213 -13.09 3.27 6.90
CA PHE A 213 -13.08 2.33 8.02
C PHE A 213 -12.36 1.02 7.65
N GLY A 214 -11.71 0.42 8.66
CA GLY A 214 -11.01 -0.85 8.50
C GLY A 214 -9.77 -0.75 7.60
N PHE A 215 -9.37 -1.88 7.00
CA PHE A 215 -8.13 -1.98 6.21
C PHE A 215 -8.27 -2.67 4.85
N LEU A 216 -9.49 -2.81 4.36
CA LEU A 216 -9.74 -3.37 3.02
C LEU A 216 -9.04 -2.53 1.94
N ALA A 217 -9.16 -1.21 2.03
CA ALA A 217 -8.60 -0.30 1.06
C ALA A 217 -7.06 -0.31 1.02
N PRO A 218 -6.32 -0.31 2.15
CA PRO A 218 -4.87 -0.53 2.17
C PRO A 218 -4.43 -1.82 1.44
N VAL A 219 -5.09 -2.95 1.71
CA VAL A 219 -4.77 -4.23 1.06
C VAL A 219 -5.02 -4.17 -0.46
N MET A 220 -6.17 -3.62 -0.87
CA MET A 220 -6.48 -3.44 -2.29
C MET A 220 -5.49 -2.48 -2.97
N ALA A 221 -5.06 -1.42 -2.29
CA ALA A 221 -4.10 -0.47 -2.81
C ALA A 221 -2.74 -1.13 -3.10
N VAL A 222 -2.27 -2.00 -2.20
CA VAL A 222 -1.05 -2.80 -2.43
C VAL A 222 -1.18 -3.67 -3.68
N ALA A 223 -2.32 -4.33 -3.87
CA ALA A 223 -2.59 -5.14 -5.06
C ALA A 223 -2.62 -4.30 -6.36
N LEU A 224 -2.98 -3.01 -6.26
CA LEU A 224 -2.95 -2.05 -7.37
C LEU A 224 -1.58 -1.38 -7.57
N GLY A 225 -0.58 -1.77 -6.80
CA GLY A 225 0.80 -1.30 -6.96
C GLY A 225 1.19 -0.14 -6.05
N ALA A 226 0.41 0.17 -5.01
CA ALA A 226 0.80 1.13 -3.99
C ALA A 226 2.05 0.66 -3.24
N ARG A 227 2.99 1.59 -3.03
CA ARG A 227 4.24 1.36 -2.29
C ARG A 227 4.28 2.13 -0.97
N VAL A 228 3.30 2.98 -0.73
CA VAL A 228 3.12 3.76 0.49
C VAL A 228 1.67 3.66 0.94
N ILE A 229 1.45 3.37 2.22
CA ILE A 229 0.14 3.38 2.87
C ILE A 229 0.21 4.34 4.06
N GLU A 230 -0.65 5.34 4.06
CA GLU A 230 -0.81 6.28 5.18
C GLU A 230 -2.19 6.09 5.78
N LYS A 231 -2.27 5.92 7.09
CA LYS A 231 -3.51 5.69 7.83
C LYS A 231 -3.43 6.36 9.20
N HIS A 232 -4.52 7.02 9.61
CA HIS A 232 -4.62 7.62 10.95
C HIS A 232 -4.55 6.55 12.03
N PHE A 233 -3.75 6.84 13.06
CA PHE A 233 -3.46 5.95 14.18
C PHE A 233 -3.78 6.61 15.50
N MET A 234 -4.36 5.87 16.43
CA MET A 234 -4.63 6.27 17.79
C MET A 234 -4.33 5.13 18.77
N LEU A 235 -4.13 5.46 20.05
CA LEU A 235 -3.85 4.46 21.06
C LEU A 235 -5.07 3.62 21.42
N ASP A 236 -6.22 4.26 21.60
CA ASP A 236 -7.45 3.65 22.10
C ASP A 236 -8.67 4.41 21.58
N LYS A 237 -9.70 3.70 21.11
CA LYS A 237 -10.97 4.26 20.60
C LYS A 237 -11.75 5.08 21.64
N ASN A 238 -11.47 4.88 22.93
CA ASN A 238 -12.09 5.67 24.00
C ASN A 238 -11.48 7.07 24.17
N ILE A 239 -10.38 7.36 23.46
CA ILE A 239 -9.76 8.70 23.47
C ILE A 239 -10.48 9.56 22.44
N GLU A 240 -11.11 10.63 22.90
CA GLU A 240 -11.72 11.60 21.99
C GLU A 240 -10.66 12.56 21.46
N SER A 241 -10.58 12.67 20.14
CA SER A 241 -9.75 13.64 19.41
C SER A 241 -10.48 14.09 18.14
N GLU A 242 -9.94 15.10 17.47
CA GLU A 242 -10.53 15.61 16.22
C GLU A 242 -10.59 14.54 15.11
N ASP A 243 -9.67 13.56 15.13
CA ASP A 243 -9.53 12.53 14.09
C ASP A 243 -9.92 11.13 14.57
N SER A 244 -10.36 10.96 15.82
CA SER A 244 -10.63 9.64 16.43
C SER A 244 -11.63 8.80 15.64
N LYS A 245 -12.62 9.43 15.01
CA LYS A 245 -13.74 8.73 14.33
C LYS A 245 -13.33 7.91 13.11
N PHE A 246 -12.22 8.24 12.44
CA PHE A 246 -11.73 7.54 11.25
C PHE A 246 -10.32 6.96 11.43
N SER A 247 -9.77 7.06 12.64
CA SER A 247 -8.47 6.48 13.00
C SER A 247 -8.60 5.01 13.38
N LEU A 248 -7.56 4.23 13.13
CA LEU A 248 -7.42 2.87 13.66
C LEU A 248 -6.76 2.92 15.04
N ASP A 249 -7.24 2.11 15.98
CA ASP A 249 -6.52 1.87 17.23
C ASP A 249 -5.34 0.90 17.03
N PHE A 250 -4.65 0.59 18.11
CA PHE A 250 -3.46 -0.26 18.08
C PHE A 250 -3.73 -1.64 17.43
N ASP A 251 -4.78 -2.32 17.85
CA ASP A 251 -5.08 -3.69 17.36
C ASP A 251 -5.54 -3.68 15.90
N GLU A 252 -6.38 -2.72 15.52
CA GLU A 252 -6.83 -2.54 14.14
C GLU A 252 -5.68 -2.17 13.22
N PHE A 253 -4.80 -1.26 13.65
CA PHE A 253 -3.64 -0.84 12.87
C PHE A 253 -2.64 -1.97 12.69
N LYS A 254 -2.38 -2.74 13.76
CA LYS A 254 -1.55 -3.93 13.69
C LYS A 254 -2.11 -4.95 12.71
N ALA A 255 -3.41 -5.22 12.78
CA ALA A 255 -4.08 -6.12 11.84
C ALA A 255 -3.96 -5.63 10.39
N MET A 256 -4.07 -4.32 10.15
CA MET A 256 -3.83 -3.70 8.84
C MET A 256 -2.40 -3.94 8.36
N VAL A 257 -1.40 -3.68 9.20
CA VAL A 257 0.01 -3.91 8.84
C VAL A 257 0.24 -5.36 8.48
N ASP A 258 -0.22 -6.30 9.30
CA ASP A 258 -0.08 -7.73 9.06
C ASP A 258 -0.76 -8.14 7.72
N ALA A 259 -1.94 -7.59 7.41
CA ALA A 259 -2.65 -7.84 6.15
C ALA A 259 -1.89 -7.25 4.94
N VAL A 260 -1.33 -6.05 5.07
CA VAL A 260 -0.48 -5.43 4.04
C VAL A 260 0.75 -6.31 3.75
N ARG A 261 1.44 -6.83 4.78
CA ARG A 261 2.60 -7.72 4.62
C ARG A 261 2.22 -9.05 3.96
N GLN A 262 1.06 -9.60 4.31
CA GLN A 262 0.55 -10.80 3.65
C GLN A 262 0.20 -10.53 2.18
N ALA A 263 -0.40 -9.39 1.86
CA ALA A 263 -0.70 -9.00 0.48
C ALA A 263 0.58 -8.88 -0.35
N GLU A 264 1.62 -8.21 0.17
CA GLU A 264 2.94 -8.13 -0.50
C GLU A 264 3.49 -9.52 -0.82
N SER A 265 3.45 -10.43 0.15
CA SER A 265 3.95 -11.80 -0.04
C SER A 265 3.12 -12.60 -1.05
N ALA A 266 1.81 -12.36 -1.11
CA ALA A 266 0.89 -13.08 -1.99
C ALA A 266 0.96 -12.62 -3.44
N LEU A 267 1.39 -11.38 -3.71
CA LEU A 267 1.47 -10.84 -5.07
C LEU A 267 2.50 -11.56 -5.95
N GLY A 268 3.60 -12.04 -5.38
CA GLY A 268 4.67 -12.71 -6.13
C GLY A 268 5.30 -11.81 -7.20
N ASP A 269 5.95 -12.44 -8.18
CA ASP A 269 6.65 -11.76 -9.27
C ASP A 269 5.90 -11.81 -10.62
N GLY A 270 4.69 -12.40 -10.64
CA GLY A 270 3.84 -12.51 -11.81
C GLY A 270 4.32 -13.49 -12.89
N LYS A 271 5.40 -14.26 -12.66
CA LYS A 271 5.84 -15.28 -13.59
C LYS A 271 4.87 -16.44 -13.64
N LEU A 272 4.70 -17.02 -14.82
CA LEU A 272 3.83 -18.19 -15.06
C LEU A 272 4.59 -19.52 -14.99
N ASP A 273 5.89 -19.48 -14.70
CA ASP A 273 6.70 -20.67 -14.54
C ASP A 273 6.30 -21.45 -13.29
N LEU A 274 6.43 -22.77 -13.36
CA LEU A 274 6.15 -23.62 -12.23
C LEU A 274 7.25 -23.49 -11.17
N ASP A 275 6.87 -23.19 -9.94
CA ASP A 275 7.79 -23.25 -8.81
C ASP A 275 8.18 -24.70 -8.46
N GLU A 276 9.14 -24.86 -7.56
CA GLU A 276 9.61 -26.18 -7.15
C GLU A 276 8.51 -27.07 -6.53
N LYS A 277 7.53 -26.47 -5.83
CA LYS A 277 6.41 -27.21 -5.23
C LYS A 277 5.45 -27.71 -6.32
N ALA A 278 5.13 -26.84 -7.28
CA ALA A 278 4.31 -27.21 -8.42
C ALA A 278 5.00 -28.27 -9.28
N LEU A 279 6.32 -28.17 -9.51
CA LEU A 279 7.11 -29.19 -10.22
C LEU A 279 7.06 -30.55 -9.52
N LYS A 280 7.22 -30.59 -8.19
CA LYS A 280 7.08 -31.84 -7.41
C LYS A 280 5.67 -32.43 -7.52
N ASN A 281 4.65 -31.60 -7.56
CA ASN A 281 3.27 -32.03 -7.67
C ASN A 281 2.89 -32.52 -9.09
N ARG A 282 3.73 -32.27 -10.11
CA ARG A 282 3.50 -32.80 -11.46
C ARG A 282 3.48 -34.33 -11.54
N VAL A 283 4.04 -35.02 -10.53
CA VAL A 283 3.90 -36.49 -10.43
C VAL A 283 2.44 -36.94 -10.46
N PHE A 284 1.51 -36.09 -9.98
CA PHE A 284 0.08 -36.35 -10.01
C PHE A 284 -0.63 -35.89 -11.30
N ALA A 285 0.10 -35.39 -12.29
CA ALA A 285 -0.50 -35.09 -13.59
C ALA A 285 -0.98 -36.38 -14.26
N ARG A 286 -1.86 -36.24 -15.26
CA ARG A 286 -2.34 -37.38 -16.03
C ARG A 286 -1.32 -37.83 -17.05
N SER A 287 -1.32 -39.16 -17.31
CA SER A 287 -0.63 -39.77 -18.42
C SER A 287 -1.42 -40.98 -18.92
N LEU A 288 -0.98 -41.62 -20.00
CA LEU A 288 -1.69 -42.73 -20.62
C LEU A 288 -1.28 -44.05 -19.97
N TYR A 289 -2.27 -44.83 -19.64
CA TYR A 289 -2.15 -46.17 -19.03
C TYR A 289 -3.01 -47.18 -19.73
N ALA A 290 -2.58 -48.45 -19.72
CA ALA A 290 -3.39 -49.58 -20.12
C ALA A 290 -4.52 -49.79 -19.08
N SER A 291 -5.77 -49.75 -19.53
CA SER A 291 -6.96 -49.98 -18.71
C SER A 291 -7.49 -51.40 -18.81
N LYS A 292 -6.84 -52.25 -19.59
CA LYS A 292 -6.99 -53.70 -19.75
C LYS A 292 -5.65 -54.28 -20.17
N ASP A 293 -5.48 -55.60 -20.07
CA ASP A 293 -4.36 -56.28 -20.69
C ASP A 293 -4.45 -56.13 -22.21
N ILE A 294 -3.30 -55.86 -22.85
CA ILE A 294 -3.20 -55.65 -24.31
C ILE A 294 -2.14 -56.62 -24.82
N LYS A 295 -2.49 -57.49 -25.78
CA LYS A 295 -1.54 -58.45 -26.37
C LYS A 295 -0.73 -57.79 -27.47
N LYS A 296 0.50 -58.29 -27.68
CA LYS A 296 1.33 -57.90 -28.81
C LYS A 296 0.55 -58.04 -30.12
N GLY A 297 0.52 -56.94 -30.89
CA GLY A 297 -0.22 -56.86 -32.16
C GLY A 297 -1.68 -56.42 -32.02
N GLU A 298 -2.24 -56.36 -30.80
CA GLU A 298 -3.56 -55.81 -30.52
C GLU A 298 -3.58 -54.30 -30.73
N MET A 299 -4.71 -53.76 -31.17
CA MET A 299 -4.86 -52.32 -31.40
C MET A 299 -5.22 -51.57 -30.10
N PHE A 300 -4.59 -50.43 -29.89
CA PHE A 300 -4.99 -49.50 -28.87
C PHE A 300 -6.34 -48.87 -29.22
N SER A 301 -7.25 -48.85 -28.25
CA SER A 301 -8.61 -48.34 -28.38
C SER A 301 -9.05 -47.55 -27.13
N GLU A 302 -10.17 -46.84 -27.22
CA GLU A 302 -10.77 -46.14 -26.09
C GLU A 302 -11.15 -47.08 -24.91
N GLU A 303 -11.27 -48.40 -25.19
CA GLU A 303 -11.61 -49.39 -24.18
C GLU A 303 -10.42 -49.86 -23.36
N ASN A 304 -9.20 -49.88 -23.97
CA ASN A 304 -8.01 -50.46 -23.34
C ASN A 304 -6.95 -49.41 -22.96
N VAL A 305 -7.18 -48.12 -23.28
CA VAL A 305 -6.32 -46.98 -22.88
C VAL A 305 -7.09 -45.94 -22.13
N LYS A 306 -6.52 -45.46 -21.04
CA LYS A 306 -7.09 -44.34 -20.26
C LYS A 306 -6.04 -43.29 -19.92
N SER A 307 -6.48 -42.04 -19.97
CA SER A 307 -5.71 -40.89 -19.40
C SER A 307 -6.04 -40.77 -17.93
N VAL A 308 -5.13 -41.18 -17.06
CA VAL A 308 -5.30 -41.17 -15.59
C VAL A 308 -4.03 -40.68 -14.89
N ARG A 309 -4.09 -40.48 -13.57
CA ARG A 309 -2.91 -40.27 -12.72
C ARG A 309 -2.26 -41.61 -12.39
N PRO A 310 -0.92 -41.61 -12.19
CA PRO A 310 0.08 -40.54 -12.14
C PRO A 310 0.74 -40.25 -13.51
N SER A 311 1.78 -39.40 -13.51
CA SER A 311 2.43 -38.91 -14.74
C SER A 311 3.60 -39.77 -15.25
N PHE A 312 3.60 -41.08 -15.04
CA PHE A 312 4.72 -41.94 -15.44
C PHE A 312 4.61 -42.50 -16.86
N GLY A 313 3.45 -42.35 -17.50
CA GLY A 313 3.21 -42.78 -18.89
C GLY A 313 3.36 -41.63 -19.90
N LEU A 314 3.01 -41.91 -21.14
CA LEU A 314 2.96 -40.92 -22.22
C LEU A 314 2.04 -39.77 -21.86
N HIS A 315 2.43 -38.56 -22.27
CA HIS A 315 1.61 -37.36 -22.08
C HIS A 315 0.26 -37.53 -22.82
N PRO A 316 -0.88 -37.12 -22.24
CA PRO A 316 -2.21 -37.29 -22.85
C PRO A 316 -2.37 -36.73 -24.25
N LYS A 317 -1.52 -35.79 -24.69
CA LYS A 317 -1.52 -35.27 -26.06
C LYS A 317 -1.34 -36.34 -27.14
N PHE A 318 -0.74 -37.46 -26.77
CA PHE A 318 -0.52 -38.60 -27.69
C PHE A 318 -1.71 -39.56 -27.77
N TYR A 319 -2.81 -39.31 -27.02
CA TYR A 319 -3.94 -40.21 -26.94
C TYR A 319 -4.54 -40.51 -28.33
N GLN A 320 -4.83 -39.51 -29.13
CA GLN A 320 -5.41 -39.66 -30.46
C GLN A 320 -4.43 -40.30 -31.44
N GLU A 321 -3.15 -40.07 -31.32
CA GLU A 321 -2.12 -40.68 -32.16
C GLU A 321 -1.96 -42.16 -31.85
N LEU A 322 -2.19 -42.57 -30.61
CA LEU A 322 -2.05 -43.94 -30.13
C LEU A 322 -3.22 -44.83 -30.61
N LEU A 323 -4.46 -44.29 -30.67
CA LEU A 323 -5.63 -45.05 -31.07
C LEU A 323 -5.49 -45.63 -32.49
N GLY A 324 -5.80 -46.92 -32.61
CA GLY A 324 -5.68 -47.68 -33.88
C GLY A 324 -4.28 -48.18 -34.20
N LYS A 325 -3.25 -47.81 -33.45
CA LYS A 325 -1.91 -48.39 -33.55
C LYS A 325 -1.82 -49.75 -32.87
N LYS A 326 -0.84 -50.57 -33.24
CA LYS A 326 -0.65 -51.92 -32.68
C LYS A 326 0.40 -51.94 -31.58
N ALA A 327 0.13 -52.70 -30.52
CA ALA A 327 1.08 -52.95 -29.46
C ALA A 327 2.30 -53.73 -29.96
N THR A 328 3.50 -53.29 -29.62
CA THR A 328 4.77 -53.94 -29.97
C THR A 328 5.13 -55.10 -29.06
N LYS A 329 4.53 -55.15 -27.87
CA LYS A 329 4.73 -56.16 -26.81
C LYS A 329 3.42 -56.40 -26.04
N ASP A 330 3.38 -57.42 -25.18
CA ASP A 330 2.33 -57.61 -24.20
C ASP A 330 2.42 -56.46 -23.16
N ILE A 331 1.29 -55.89 -22.78
CA ILE A 331 1.15 -54.79 -21.82
C ILE A 331 0.06 -55.20 -20.84
N GLU A 332 0.36 -55.08 -19.52
CA GLU A 332 -0.57 -55.49 -18.48
C GLU A 332 -1.48 -54.32 -18.05
N PHE A 333 -2.64 -54.64 -17.50
CA PHE A 333 -3.50 -53.63 -16.85
C PHE A 333 -2.72 -52.82 -15.81
N GLY A 334 -2.80 -51.51 -15.92
CA GLY A 334 -2.09 -50.60 -15.03
C GLY A 334 -0.68 -50.19 -15.47
N ASP A 335 -0.20 -50.75 -16.57
CA ASP A 335 1.09 -50.32 -17.14
C ASP A 335 1.01 -48.93 -17.73
N ALA A 336 2.03 -48.12 -17.41
CA ALA A 336 2.22 -46.81 -18.01
C ALA A 336 2.72 -46.95 -19.45
N LEU A 337 1.96 -46.47 -20.42
CA LEU A 337 2.33 -46.52 -21.83
C LEU A 337 3.51 -45.58 -22.13
N LYS A 338 4.44 -46.06 -22.99
CA LYS A 338 5.68 -45.33 -23.32
C LYS A 338 5.88 -45.20 -24.82
N GLN A 339 6.76 -44.29 -25.22
CA GLN A 339 7.21 -44.21 -26.59
C GLN A 339 7.86 -45.56 -27.00
N GLY A 340 7.41 -46.18 -28.10
CA GLY A 340 7.89 -47.48 -28.54
C GLY A 340 6.98 -48.65 -28.16
N ASP A 341 5.96 -48.48 -27.34
CA ASP A 341 4.97 -49.51 -27.06
C ASP A 341 3.97 -49.72 -28.21
N PHE A 342 4.05 -48.89 -29.27
CA PHE A 342 3.14 -48.90 -30.42
C PHE A 342 3.87 -48.66 -31.76
N THR A 343 3.29 -49.15 -32.84
CA THR A 343 3.75 -48.95 -34.23
C THR A 343 2.63 -48.45 -35.13
#